data_5aa6f7db7f48b711f4b9906ca6e2b865
#
_entry.id   5aa6f7db7f48b711f4b9906ca6e2b865
#
_cell.length_a   1.000
_cell.length_b   1.000
_cell.length_c   1.000
_cell.angle_alpha   90.00
_cell.angle_beta   90.00
_cell.angle_gamma   90.00
#
_symmetry.space_group_name_H-M   'P 1'
#
loop_
_entity.id
_entity.type
_entity.pdbx_description
1 polymer ?
#
loop_
_entity_poly.entity_id
_entity_poly.type
_entity_poly.pdbx_seq_one_letter_code
_entity_poly.pdbx_strand_id
1 'polypeptide(L)'
;SWNKVVAIDEAKPGQQIGDHIPGVDKQMDEFAGYVDFRQDINSWLSLDAGVRIDHHSHVGTEWIPQGGLAFHLPRQAELKAMVSKGFRNPTIREMYMFPPQNPDLKAESLMNYELSFTEQLLGGAMSYGVNLYYINGDNIIMTDPALRKNVNSGEIENWGVETNLGYRINRHWQMNANYSWLHMENPVLAAPEHKLYAGTDFTQRRWSLSTGIQYVKGLHTSVTPGKEKQESFVLWNLRANYRLCSFADVFVKGENLLAQRYEINAGFPMPKATVMGGVNINF
;
A
#
# COMPACT_ATOMS: atom_id res chain seq x y z
N SER A 1 -2.00 21.33 -8.53
CA SER A 1 -2.67 20.55 -9.59
C SER A 1 -3.95 21.26 -10.03
N TRP A 2 -4.38 20.99 -11.25
CA TRP A 2 -5.62 21.54 -11.83
C TRP A 2 -6.41 20.38 -12.40
N ASN A 3 -7.68 20.24 -11.97
CA ASN A 3 -8.58 19.20 -12.41
C ASN A 3 -9.89 19.82 -12.87
N LYS A 4 -10.28 19.53 -14.11
CA LYS A 4 -11.58 19.91 -14.65
C LYS A 4 -12.30 18.66 -15.17
N VAL A 5 -13.54 18.47 -14.76
CA VAL A 5 -14.44 17.45 -15.29
C VAL A 5 -15.66 18.11 -15.87
N VAL A 6 -15.92 17.80 -17.13
CA VAL A 6 -17.17 18.14 -17.82
C VAL A 6 -17.85 16.82 -18.17
N ALA A 7 -18.96 16.53 -17.53
CA ALA A 7 -19.82 15.41 -17.89
C ALA A 7 -21.00 15.96 -18.72
N ILE A 8 -21.04 15.58 -19.99
CA ILE A 8 -22.12 15.94 -20.90
C ILE A 8 -23.08 14.74 -20.97
N ASP A 9 -24.34 14.97 -20.67
CA ASP A 9 -25.40 13.99 -20.86
C ASP A 9 -25.79 14.00 -22.34
N GLU A 10 -25.22 13.09 -23.12
CA GLU A 10 -25.65 12.81 -24.51
C GLU A 10 -26.55 11.55 -24.50
N ALA A 11 -27.83 11.73 -24.21
CA ALA A 11 -28.80 10.68 -24.45
C ALA A 11 -28.96 10.46 -25.96
N LYS A 12 -28.54 9.31 -26.50
CA LYS A 12 -28.87 8.94 -27.88
C LYS A 12 -30.37 8.70 -28.01
N PRO A 13 -31.03 9.21 -29.06
CA PRO A 13 -32.46 8.99 -29.28
C PRO A 13 -32.79 7.48 -29.29
N GLY A 14 -33.66 7.06 -28.35
CA GLY A 14 -34.13 5.67 -28.23
C GLY A 14 -33.49 4.84 -27.16
N GLN A 15 -32.51 5.31 -26.38
CA GLN A 15 -31.99 4.66 -25.20
C GLN A 15 -32.68 5.21 -23.95
N GLN A 16 -33.38 4.36 -23.23
CA GLN A 16 -33.74 4.62 -21.84
C GLN A 16 -32.47 4.39 -21.01
N ILE A 17 -31.69 5.43 -20.81
CA ILE A 17 -30.65 5.46 -19.80
C ILE A 17 -31.36 5.84 -18.51
N GLY A 18 -31.22 5.01 -17.48
CA GLY A 18 -31.78 5.34 -16.17
C GLY A 18 -31.27 6.69 -15.69
N ASP A 19 -32.15 7.41 -15.01
CA ASP A 19 -32.02 8.72 -14.38
C ASP A 19 -30.96 9.65 -14.99
N HIS A 20 -31.41 10.61 -15.78
CA HIS A 20 -30.58 11.67 -16.34
C HIS A 20 -29.70 12.31 -15.24
N ILE A 21 -28.39 12.13 -15.35
CA ILE A 21 -27.45 12.88 -14.53
C ILE A 21 -27.31 14.26 -15.17
N PRO A 22 -27.72 15.34 -14.48
CA PRO A 22 -27.51 16.68 -15.03
C PRO A 22 -26.01 16.86 -15.31
N GLY A 23 -25.68 17.43 -16.46
CA GLY A 23 -24.31 17.68 -16.86
C GLY A 23 -23.53 18.40 -15.76
N VAL A 24 -22.36 17.85 -15.38
CA VAL A 24 -21.51 18.42 -14.35
C VAL A 24 -20.36 19.16 -15.02
N ASP A 25 -20.30 20.48 -14.87
CA ASP A 25 -19.11 21.28 -15.19
C ASP A 25 -18.53 21.82 -13.88
N LYS A 26 -17.50 21.16 -13.37
CA LYS A 26 -16.83 21.49 -12.12
C LYS A 26 -15.32 21.52 -12.30
N GLN A 27 -14.71 22.52 -11.69
CA GLN A 27 -13.28 22.71 -11.67
C GLN A 27 -12.81 22.76 -10.22
N MET A 28 -11.67 22.15 -9.95
CA MET A 28 -10.99 22.17 -8.66
C MET A 28 -9.54 22.59 -8.86
N ASP A 29 -9.11 23.53 -8.05
CA ASP A 29 -7.70 23.98 -8.00
C ASP A 29 -7.08 23.59 -6.66
N GLU A 30 -5.85 23.16 -6.72
CA GLU A 30 -5.07 22.74 -5.57
C GLU A 30 -3.67 23.33 -5.62
N PHE A 31 -3.26 24.00 -4.55
CA PHE A 31 -1.96 24.62 -4.38
C PHE A 31 -1.31 24.11 -3.11
N ALA A 32 -0.04 23.75 -3.20
CA ALA A 32 0.69 23.26 -2.03
C ALA A 32 2.10 23.85 -1.98
N GLY A 33 2.55 24.08 -0.75
CA GLY A 33 3.93 24.42 -0.43
C GLY A 33 4.42 23.57 0.75
N TYR A 34 5.69 23.26 0.79
CA TYR A 34 6.27 22.49 1.89
C TYR A 34 7.65 23.00 2.26
N VAL A 35 8.01 22.74 3.52
CA VAL A 35 9.36 22.96 4.06
C VAL A 35 9.74 21.73 4.86
N ASP A 36 10.92 21.18 4.56
CA ASP A 36 11.51 20.06 5.29
C ASP A 36 12.85 20.50 5.87
N PHE A 37 13.09 20.11 7.11
CA PHE A 37 14.31 20.32 7.84
C PHE A 37 14.85 18.97 8.33
N ARG A 38 16.11 18.67 7.99
CA ARG A 38 16.83 17.51 8.49
C ARG A 38 18.16 17.94 9.04
N GLN A 39 18.45 17.53 10.27
CA GLN A 39 19.66 17.89 10.97
C GLN A 39 20.23 16.73 11.77
N ASP A 40 21.48 16.41 11.55
CA ASP A 40 22.26 15.60 12.46
C ASP A 40 22.68 16.47 13.64
N ILE A 41 22.07 16.24 14.80
CA ILE A 41 22.34 16.98 16.04
C ILE A 41 23.73 16.60 16.56
N ASN A 42 24.05 15.33 16.46
CA ASN A 42 25.36 14.76 16.79
C ASN A 42 25.49 13.35 16.13
N SER A 43 26.56 12.64 16.46
CA SER A 43 26.85 11.31 15.87
C SER A 43 25.84 10.20 16.20
N TRP A 44 24.99 10.40 17.19
CA TRP A 44 24.02 9.41 17.61
C TRP A 44 22.55 9.84 17.49
N LEU A 45 22.29 11.11 17.11
CA LEU A 45 20.92 11.65 17.01
C LEU A 45 20.76 12.51 15.77
N SER A 46 19.77 12.19 14.94
CA SER A 46 19.26 13.01 13.85
C SER A 46 17.82 13.41 14.08
N LEU A 47 17.47 14.63 13.69
CA LEU A 47 16.13 15.20 13.71
C LEU A 47 15.63 15.37 12.28
N ASP A 48 14.39 15.01 12.02
CA ASP A 48 13.64 15.31 10.81
C ASP A 48 12.35 16.04 11.19
N ALA A 49 12.04 17.15 10.55
CA ALA A 49 10.82 17.91 10.79
C ALA A 49 10.35 18.57 9.49
N GLY A 50 9.08 18.49 9.19
CA GLY A 50 8.52 19.08 7.99
C GLY A 50 7.09 19.53 8.19
N VAL A 51 6.67 20.43 7.33
CA VAL A 51 5.27 20.82 7.23
C VAL A 51 4.94 21.11 5.77
N ARG A 52 3.84 20.55 5.32
CA ARG A 52 3.20 20.89 4.06
C ARG A 52 1.90 21.63 4.34
N ILE A 53 1.63 22.65 3.58
CA ILE A 53 0.35 23.36 3.56
C ILE A 53 -0.27 23.09 2.20
N ASP A 54 -1.49 22.61 2.19
CA ASP A 54 -2.24 22.28 0.98
C ASP A 54 -3.55 23.08 1.00
N HIS A 55 -3.81 23.82 -0.07
CA HIS A 55 -5.06 24.57 -0.23
C HIS A 55 -5.84 24.02 -1.41
N HIS A 56 -7.08 23.60 -1.14
CA HIS A 56 -8.02 23.09 -2.12
C HIS A 56 -9.23 24.03 -2.23
N SER A 57 -9.61 24.41 -3.44
CA SER A 57 -10.61 25.45 -3.71
C SER A 57 -12.01 25.20 -3.10
N HIS A 58 -12.36 23.94 -2.79
CA HIS A 58 -13.66 23.57 -2.24
C HIS A 58 -13.60 23.13 -0.77
N VAL A 59 -12.49 22.55 -0.34
CA VAL A 59 -12.37 21.91 0.98
C VAL A 59 -11.64 22.80 1.98
N GLY A 60 -10.85 23.76 1.47
CA GLY A 60 -10.07 24.68 2.31
C GLY A 60 -8.61 24.29 2.44
N THR A 61 -8.01 24.62 3.57
CA THR A 61 -6.57 24.47 3.80
C THR A 61 -6.29 23.40 4.83
N GLU A 62 -5.43 22.45 4.47
CA GLU A 62 -4.92 21.41 5.35
C GLU A 62 -3.45 21.66 5.69
N TRP A 63 -3.13 21.47 6.99
CA TRP A 63 -1.76 21.48 7.50
C TRP A 63 -1.32 20.05 7.74
N ILE A 64 -0.19 19.69 7.18
CA ILE A 64 0.32 18.32 7.17
C ILE A 64 1.72 18.32 7.80
N PRO A 65 1.81 18.31 9.14
CA PRO A 65 3.07 18.22 9.86
C PRO A 65 3.63 16.81 9.83
N GLN A 66 4.96 16.70 9.87
CA GLN A 66 5.70 15.48 10.14
C GLN A 66 6.88 15.77 11.05
N GLY A 67 7.28 14.77 11.83
CA GLY A 67 8.48 14.86 12.65
C GLY A 67 9.01 13.49 13.02
N GLY A 68 10.33 13.42 13.19
CA GLY A 68 10.99 12.16 13.53
C GLY A 68 12.32 12.37 14.22
N LEU A 69 12.70 11.40 15.01
CA LEU A 69 14.00 11.26 15.65
C LEU A 69 14.62 9.94 15.24
N ALA A 70 15.89 9.95 14.85
CA ALA A 70 16.65 8.74 14.60
C ALA A 70 17.84 8.68 15.56
N PHE A 71 17.91 7.61 16.33
CA PHE A 71 19.00 7.28 17.24
C PHE A 71 19.92 6.26 16.58
N HIS A 72 21.12 6.72 16.23
CA HIS A 72 22.17 5.86 15.66
C HIS A 72 22.91 5.17 16.78
N LEU A 73 22.69 3.88 16.91
CA LEU A 73 23.23 3.06 17.99
C LEU A 73 24.50 2.32 17.54
N PRO A 74 25.33 1.81 18.48
CA PRO A 74 26.44 0.96 18.14
C PRO A 74 26.03 -0.25 17.28
N ARG A 75 26.99 -0.88 16.58
CA ARG A 75 26.78 -2.08 15.77
C ARG A 75 25.85 -1.89 14.57
N GLN A 76 25.80 -0.68 13.99
CA GLN A 76 24.92 -0.36 12.86
C GLN A 76 23.43 -0.63 13.17
N ALA A 77 23.04 -0.33 14.42
CA ALA A 77 21.65 -0.34 14.82
C ALA A 77 21.07 1.07 14.80
N GLU A 78 19.79 1.18 14.49
CA GLU A 78 19.06 2.43 14.45
C GLU A 78 17.66 2.26 15.05
N LEU A 79 17.29 3.18 15.94
CA LEU A 79 15.93 3.32 16.46
C LEU A 79 15.35 4.63 15.95
N LYS A 80 14.18 4.55 15.27
CA LYS A 80 13.45 5.73 14.79
C LYS A 80 12.09 5.84 15.44
N ALA A 81 11.71 7.04 15.81
CA ALA A 81 10.34 7.38 16.19
C ALA A 81 9.84 8.48 15.24
N MET A 82 8.66 8.27 14.63
CA MET A 82 8.08 9.20 13.67
C MET A 82 6.61 9.45 13.98
N VAL A 83 6.18 10.68 13.70
CA VAL A 83 4.77 11.06 13.65
C VAL A 83 4.54 11.85 12.37
N SER A 84 3.46 11.54 11.66
CA SER A 84 3.12 12.25 10.44
C SER A 84 1.61 12.33 10.26
N LYS A 85 1.14 13.45 9.73
CA LYS A 85 -0.24 13.60 9.28
C LYS A 85 -0.34 13.27 7.79
N GLY A 86 -1.32 12.44 7.41
CA GLY A 86 -1.76 12.24 6.05
C GLY A 86 -3.14 12.87 5.83
N PHE A 87 -3.52 13.15 4.59
CA PHE A 87 -4.83 13.64 4.23
C PHE A 87 -5.21 13.20 2.82
N ARG A 88 -6.50 13.24 2.51
CA ARG A 88 -7.02 13.06 1.16
C ARG A 88 -8.19 14.01 0.92
N ASN A 89 -8.08 14.83 -0.13
CA ASN A 89 -9.20 15.65 -0.57
C ASN A 89 -10.25 14.78 -1.26
N PRO A 90 -11.56 15.09 -1.11
CA PRO A 90 -12.60 14.41 -1.86
C PRO A 90 -12.45 14.69 -3.37
N THR A 91 -12.74 13.70 -4.17
CA THR A 91 -12.68 13.81 -5.62
C THR A 91 -13.92 14.54 -6.17
N ILE A 92 -13.81 15.10 -7.38
CA ILE A 92 -14.97 15.67 -8.10
C ILE A 92 -16.10 14.65 -8.20
N ARG A 93 -15.78 13.38 -8.41
CA ARG A 93 -16.75 12.30 -8.48
C ARG A 93 -17.53 12.14 -7.18
N GLU A 94 -16.83 12.10 -6.04
CA GLU A 94 -17.46 11.94 -4.73
C GLU A 94 -18.33 13.13 -4.35
N MET A 95 -17.97 14.33 -4.81
CA MET A 95 -18.70 15.55 -4.49
C MET A 95 -19.88 15.84 -5.44
N TYR A 96 -19.73 15.56 -6.74
CA TYR A 96 -20.66 16.10 -7.74
C TYR A 96 -21.17 15.10 -8.77
N MET A 97 -20.53 13.93 -8.93
CA MET A 97 -20.88 12.98 -9.98
C MET A 97 -21.56 11.76 -9.38
N PHE A 98 -22.72 11.41 -9.83
CA PHE A 98 -23.48 10.21 -9.47
C PHE A 98 -23.83 10.08 -7.97
N PRO A 99 -25.07 9.73 -7.66
CA PRO A 99 -25.37 9.30 -6.30
C PRO A 99 -24.43 8.15 -5.89
N PRO A 100 -23.80 8.22 -4.75
CA PRO A 100 -24.12 8.97 -3.53
C PRO A 100 -23.34 10.31 -3.34
N GLN A 101 -23.22 11.16 -4.35
CA GLN A 101 -22.46 12.43 -4.28
C GLN A 101 -22.84 13.31 -3.07
N ASN A 102 -21.85 14.10 -2.62
CA ASN A 102 -22.04 15.10 -1.58
C ASN A 102 -21.07 16.27 -1.73
N PRO A 103 -21.54 17.48 -2.09
CA PRO A 103 -20.69 18.66 -2.22
C PRO A 103 -20.13 19.18 -0.90
N ASP A 104 -20.67 18.77 0.25
CA ASP A 104 -20.28 19.23 1.59
C ASP A 104 -19.19 18.36 2.22
N LEU A 105 -18.54 17.49 1.44
CA LEU A 105 -17.46 16.64 1.93
C LEU A 105 -16.23 17.47 2.35
N LYS A 106 -15.62 17.03 3.46
CA LYS A 106 -14.35 17.54 3.98
C LYS A 106 -13.20 16.62 3.60
N ALA A 107 -11.98 17.11 3.74
CA ALA A 107 -10.80 16.26 3.62
C ALA A 107 -10.82 15.15 4.69
N GLU A 108 -10.41 13.96 4.29
CA GLU A 108 -10.03 12.90 5.22
C GLU A 108 -8.68 13.26 5.85
N SER A 109 -8.48 12.94 7.11
CA SER A 109 -7.19 13.09 7.75
C SER A 109 -6.82 11.86 8.57
N LEU A 110 -5.54 11.57 8.65
CA LEU A 110 -5.02 10.49 9.48
C LEU A 110 -3.71 10.92 10.14
N MET A 111 -3.50 10.45 11.35
CA MET A 111 -2.23 10.52 12.07
C MET A 111 -1.59 9.15 12.07
N ASN A 112 -0.32 9.10 11.73
CA ASN A 112 0.49 7.90 11.76
C ASN A 112 1.62 8.08 12.78
N TYR A 113 1.78 7.11 13.66
CA TYR A 113 2.82 7.03 14.67
C TYR A 113 3.61 5.76 14.43
N GLU A 114 4.92 5.87 14.32
CA GLU A 114 5.80 4.75 14.04
C GLU A 114 6.98 4.70 15.00
N LEU A 115 7.33 3.50 15.42
CA LEU A 115 8.57 3.19 16.12
C LEU A 115 9.25 2.03 15.41
N SER A 116 10.39 2.29 14.80
CA SER A 116 11.13 1.28 14.05
C SER A 116 12.53 1.05 14.64
N PHE A 117 12.94 -0.20 14.65
CA PHE A 117 14.30 -0.62 14.98
C PHE A 117 14.88 -1.45 13.86
N THR A 118 16.11 -1.15 13.46
CA THR A 118 16.87 -1.94 12.49
C THR A 118 18.27 -2.19 12.99
N GLU A 119 18.82 -3.37 12.71
CA GLU A 119 20.20 -3.72 13.05
C GLU A 119 20.84 -4.59 11.98
N GLN A 120 22.14 -4.38 11.76
CA GLN A 120 22.97 -5.24 10.92
C GLN A 120 23.89 -6.11 11.80
N LEU A 121 23.88 -7.40 11.55
CA LEU A 121 24.66 -8.40 12.26
C LEU A 121 25.63 -9.12 11.32
N LEU A 122 26.56 -9.88 11.91
CA LEU A 122 27.51 -10.71 11.17
C LEU A 122 28.31 -9.93 10.11
N GLY A 123 28.75 -8.71 10.45
CA GLY A 123 29.47 -7.85 9.51
C GLY A 123 28.65 -7.42 8.29
N GLY A 124 27.33 -7.24 8.44
CA GLY A 124 26.41 -6.86 7.37
C GLY A 124 25.89 -8.05 6.53
N ALA A 125 26.19 -9.28 6.94
CA ALA A 125 25.66 -10.46 6.26
C ALA A 125 24.18 -10.73 6.63
N MET A 126 23.75 -10.27 7.80
CA MET A 126 22.37 -10.38 8.27
C MET A 126 21.83 -9.00 8.66
N SER A 127 20.61 -8.71 8.29
CA SER A 127 19.87 -7.50 8.71
C SER A 127 18.49 -7.89 9.19
N TYR A 128 17.99 -7.25 10.22
CA TYR A 128 16.62 -7.38 10.63
C TYR A 128 16.03 -6.02 11.03
N GLY A 129 14.73 -5.91 10.97
CA GLY A 129 14.00 -4.74 11.37
C GLY A 129 12.65 -5.12 11.97
N VAL A 130 12.20 -4.28 12.87
CA VAL A 130 10.86 -4.32 13.46
C VAL A 130 10.28 -2.92 13.40
N ASN A 131 9.05 -2.80 12.90
CA ASN A 131 8.29 -1.57 12.89
C ASN A 131 6.97 -1.78 13.64
N LEU A 132 6.70 -0.93 14.61
CA LEU A 132 5.43 -0.81 15.30
C LEU A 132 4.74 0.44 14.77
N TYR A 133 3.47 0.35 14.44
CA TYR A 133 2.72 1.50 13.97
C TYR A 133 1.31 1.56 14.56
N TYR A 134 0.83 2.79 14.67
CA TYR A 134 -0.55 3.11 15.03
C TYR A 134 -1.05 4.21 14.10
N ILE A 135 -2.19 3.95 13.46
CA ILE A 135 -2.84 4.87 12.53
C ILE A 135 -4.22 5.18 13.07
N ASN A 136 -4.48 6.46 13.30
CA ASN A 136 -5.80 6.97 13.66
C ASN A 136 -6.25 7.97 12.58
N GLY A 137 -7.44 7.76 12.02
CA GLY A 137 -7.97 8.58 10.93
C GLY A 137 -9.41 8.97 11.17
N ASP A 138 -9.69 10.22 10.86
CA ASP A 138 -11.01 10.83 11.03
C ASP A 138 -11.55 11.33 9.69
N ASN A 139 -12.87 11.57 9.66
CA ASN A 139 -13.55 12.11 8.48
C ASN A 139 -13.41 11.23 7.23
N ILE A 140 -13.21 9.94 7.37
CA ILE A 140 -13.11 9.01 6.24
C ILE A 140 -14.44 9.05 5.46
N ILE A 141 -14.34 9.22 4.16
CA ILE A 141 -15.50 9.33 3.27
C ILE A 141 -16.09 7.93 3.08
N MET A 142 -17.30 7.76 3.54
CA MET A 142 -18.08 6.53 3.39
C MET A 142 -19.42 6.82 2.73
N THR A 143 -19.98 5.83 2.06
CA THR A 143 -21.37 5.93 1.58
C THR A 143 -22.30 5.48 2.70
N ASP A 144 -23.18 6.38 3.14
CA ASP A 144 -24.30 6.06 4.04
C ASP A 144 -25.44 5.45 3.20
N PRO A 145 -25.79 4.17 3.40
CA PRO A 145 -26.85 3.52 2.64
C PRO A 145 -28.25 4.09 2.93
N ALA A 146 -28.50 4.59 4.15
CA ALA A 146 -29.77 5.14 4.56
C ALA A 146 -30.00 6.53 3.92
N LEU A 147 -28.96 7.34 3.91
CA LEU A 147 -29.00 8.67 3.29
C LEU A 147 -28.74 8.61 1.77
N ARG A 148 -28.23 7.49 1.26
CA ARG A 148 -27.77 7.33 -0.13
C ARG A 148 -26.81 8.46 -0.55
N LYS A 149 -25.91 8.85 0.38
CA LYS A 149 -25.04 10.01 0.25
C LYS A 149 -23.65 9.68 0.81
N ASN A 150 -22.60 10.21 0.21
CA ASN A 150 -21.26 10.16 0.81
C ASN A 150 -21.18 11.09 2.01
N VAL A 151 -20.59 10.63 3.09
CA VAL A 151 -20.47 11.40 4.34
C VAL A 151 -19.09 11.18 4.95
N ASN A 152 -18.60 12.16 5.69
CA ASN A 152 -17.37 12.05 6.47
C ASN A 152 -17.68 11.45 7.86
N SER A 153 -18.04 10.17 7.91
CA SER A 153 -18.43 9.47 9.14
C SER A 153 -17.55 8.28 9.48
N GLY A 154 -16.62 7.93 8.58
CA GLY A 154 -15.73 6.80 8.82
C GLY A 154 -14.56 7.19 9.72
N GLU A 155 -14.11 6.21 10.49
CA GLU A 155 -12.95 6.27 11.35
C GLU A 155 -12.03 5.10 11.00
N ILE A 156 -10.73 5.33 11.09
CA ILE A 156 -9.71 4.29 10.97
C ILE A 156 -8.94 4.27 12.28
N GLU A 157 -8.89 3.10 12.91
CA GLU A 157 -8.03 2.83 14.04
C GLU A 157 -7.33 1.50 13.77
N ASN A 158 -6.11 1.59 13.30
CA ASN A 158 -5.30 0.44 12.90
C ASN A 158 -3.97 0.48 13.62
N TRP A 159 -3.51 -0.66 14.08
CA TRP A 159 -2.17 -0.79 14.65
C TRP A 159 -1.58 -2.16 14.29
N GLY A 160 -0.28 -2.22 14.27
CA GLY A 160 0.34 -3.46 13.87
C GLY A 160 1.85 -3.50 14.06
N VAL A 161 2.38 -4.63 13.64
CA VAL A 161 3.80 -4.93 13.69
C VAL A 161 4.25 -5.44 12.34
N GLU A 162 5.33 -4.90 11.84
CA GLU A 162 6.02 -5.39 10.66
C GLU A 162 7.43 -5.82 11.03
N THR A 163 7.87 -6.96 10.51
CA THR A 163 9.24 -7.43 10.68
C THR A 163 9.84 -7.81 9.34
N ASN A 164 11.12 -7.58 9.19
CA ASN A 164 11.88 -7.98 8.02
C ASN A 164 13.20 -8.64 8.44
N LEU A 165 13.62 -9.62 7.68
CA LEU A 165 14.88 -10.35 7.86
C LEU A 165 15.54 -10.53 6.50
N GLY A 166 16.78 -10.12 6.37
CA GLY A 166 17.66 -10.42 5.24
C GLY A 166 18.89 -11.18 5.71
N TYR A 167 19.26 -12.25 5.03
CA TYR A 167 20.45 -13.03 5.38
C TYR A 167 21.20 -13.50 4.14
N ARG A 168 22.39 -12.99 3.95
CA ARG A 168 23.34 -13.49 2.95
C ARG A 168 24.19 -14.59 3.55
N ILE A 169 23.78 -15.85 3.32
CA ILE A 169 24.43 -17.04 3.85
C ILE A 169 25.87 -17.15 3.31
N ASN A 170 26.00 -16.89 2.01
CA ASN A 170 27.30 -16.86 1.33
C ASN A 170 27.18 -16.09 -0.01
N ARG A 171 28.19 -16.12 -0.87
CA ARG A 171 28.20 -15.43 -2.17
C ARG A 171 27.14 -15.92 -3.16
N HIS A 172 26.51 -17.06 -2.91
CA HIS A 172 25.55 -17.69 -3.82
C HIS A 172 24.13 -17.69 -3.29
N TRP A 173 23.94 -17.70 -1.98
CA TRP A 173 22.66 -17.85 -1.31
C TRP A 173 22.31 -16.62 -0.48
N GLN A 174 21.13 -16.10 -0.75
CA GLN A 174 20.49 -15.06 0.04
C GLN A 174 19.08 -15.50 0.43
N MET A 175 18.69 -15.23 1.66
CA MET A 175 17.34 -15.44 2.18
C MET A 175 16.73 -14.12 2.60
N ASN A 176 15.42 -14.01 2.44
CA ASN A 176 14.64 -12.88 2.95
C ASN A 176 13.32 -13.40 3.52
N ALA A 177 12.86 -12.76 4.57
CA ALA A 177 11.55 -13.00 5.15
C ALA A 177 10.96 -11.69 5.64
N ASN A 178 9.66 -11.55 5.54
CA ASN A 178 8.92 -10.47 6.16
C ASN A 178 7.60 -10.99 6.71
N TYR A 179 7.17 -10.39 7.81
CA TYR A 179 5.90 -10.70 8.42
C TYR A 179 5.24 -9.40 8.83
N SER A 180 3.95 -9.27 8.56
CA SER A 180 3.10 -8.20 9.06
C SER A 180 1.89 -8.75 9.78
N TRP A 181 1.58 -8.13 10.89
CA TRP A 181 0.33 -8.30 11.60
C TRP A 181 -0.36 -6.95 11.73
N LEU A 182 -1.63 -6.93 11.38
CA LEU A 182 -2.47 -5.74 11.37
C LEU A 182 -3.75 -6.01 12.17
N HIS A 183 -3.99 -5.20 13.18
CA HIS A 183 -5.29 -5.10 13.85
C HIS A 183 -6.06 -3.91 13.25
N MET A 184 -7.32 -4.15 12.93
CA MET A 184 -8.23 -3.15 12.38
C MET A 184 -9.50 -3.13 13.22
N GLU A 185 -9.83 -1.98 13.81
CA GLU A 185 -11.13 -1.80 14.48
C GLU A 185 -12.26 -1.87 13.46
N ASN A 186 -12.07 -1.22 12.33
CA ASN A 186 -12.97 -1.29 11.18
C ASN A 186 -12.27 -2.03 10.04
N PRO A 187 -12.77 -3.20 9.59
CA PRO A 187 -12.14 -3.98 8.53
C PRO A 187 -12.03 -3.20 7.22
N VAL A 188 -10.86 -3.28 6.57
CA VAL A 188 -10.59 -2.66 5.28
C VAL A 188 -10.51 -3.72 4.19
N LEU A 189 -11.13 -3.44 3.04
CA LEU A 189 -11.10 -4.33 1.88
C LEU A 189 -9.66 -4.57 1.40
N ALA A 190 -9.37 -5.82 1.07
CA ALA A 190 -8.07 -6.29 0.58
C ALA A 190 -6.90 -6.12 1.57
N ALA A 191 -7.18 -5.87 2.84
CA ALA A 191 -6.19 -5.82 3.92
C ALA A 191 -6.22 -7.14 4.72
N PRO A 192 -5.10 -7.89 4.79
CA PRO A 192 -5.02 -9.11 5.59
C PRO A 192 -4.61 -8.80 7.04
N GLU A 193 -5.13 -9.57 7.99
CA GLU A 193 -4.68 -9.53 9.39
C GLU A 193 -3.23 -10.02 9.54
N HIS A 194 -2.87 -11.08 8.81
CA HIS A 194 -1.51 -11.63 8.82
C HIS A 194 -1.00 -11.85 7.40
N LYS A 195 0.22 -11.44 7.15
CA LYS A 195 0.94 -11.71 5.91
C LYS A 195 2.38 -12.11 6.23
N LEU A 196 2.78 -13.29 5.78
CA LEU A 196 4.14 -13.79 5.87
C LEU A 196 4.67 -14.06 4.48
N TYR A 197 5.88 -13.63 4.22
CA TYR A 197 6.66 -14.04 3.06
C TYR A 197 8.01 -14.58 3.51
N ALA A 198 8.43 -15.69 2.93
CA ALA A 198 9.79 -16.22 3.07
C ALA A 198 10.31 -16.68 1.70
N GLY A 199 11.47 -16.21 1.32
CA GLY A 199 12.08 -16.51 0.03
C GLY A 199 13.57 -16.74 0.11
N THR A 200 14.10 -17.37 -0.93
CA THR A 200 15.52 -17.56 -1.11
C THR A 200 15.92 -17.38 -2.57
N ASP A 201 17.07 -16.77 -2.76
CA ASP A 201 17.71 -16.56 -4.06
C ASP A 201 19.03 -17.31 -4.08
N PHE A 202 19.27 -18.01 -5.19
CA PHE A 202 20.52 -18.68 -5.48
C PHE A 202 21.09 -18.16 -6.80
N THR A 203 22.33 -17.74 -6.79
CA THR A 203 23.02 -17.28 -8.00
C THR A 203 24.40 -17.92 -8.09
N GLN A 204 24.64 -18.68 -9.15
CA GLN A 204 25.93 -19.28 -9.43
C GLN A 204 26.21 -19.34 -10.92
N ARG A 205 27.31 -18.70 -11.36
CA ARG A 205 27.73 -18.65 -12.78
C ARG A 205 26.60 -18.17 -13.70
N ARG A 206 25.95 -19.11 -14.42
CA ARG A 206 24.90 -18.86 -15.42
C ARG A 206 23.50 -19.06 -14.86
N TRP A 207 23.36 -19.60 -13.64
CA TRP A 207 22.10 -19.90 -12.99
C TRP A 207 21.69 -18.82 -12.00
N SER A 208 20.42 -18.44 -12.07
CA SER A 208 19.76 -17.67 -11.03
C SER A 208 18.41 -18.31 -10.75
N LEU A 209 18.22 -18.73 -9.49
CA LEU A 209 16.99 -19.38 -9.02
C LEU A 209 16.41 -18.53 -7.88
N SER A 210 15.11 -18.26 -7.93
CA SER A 210 14.37 -17.57 -6.89
C SER A 210 13.13 -18.38 -6.54
N THR A 211 12.89 -18.59 -5.25
CA THR A 211 11.64 -19.21 -4.80
C THR A 211 11.15 -18.51 -3.54
N GLY A 212 9.84 -18.48 -3.35
CA GLY A 212 9.24 -17.88 -2.17
C GLY A 212 7.85 -18.41 -1.89
N ILE A 213 7.54 -18.48 -0.60
CA ILE A 213 6.23 -18.83 -0.07
C ILE A 213 5.62 -17.59 0.54
N GLN A 214 4.36 -17.32 0.21
CA GLN A 214 3.56 -16.27 0.82
C GLN A 214 2.36 -16.91 1.53
N TYR A 215 2.20 -16.61 2.80
CA TYR A 215 1.02 -16.96 3.59
C TYR A 215 0.22 -15.70 3.89
N VAL A 216 -1.08 -15.75 3.64
CA VAL A 216 -2.04 -14.68 3.91
C VAL A 216 -3.16 -15.26 4.75
N LYS A 217 -3.53 -14.58 5.84
CA LYS A 217 -4.64 -14.96 6.70
C LYS A 217 -5.50 -13.74 7.06
N GLY A 218 -6.82 -13.96 7.09
CA GLY A 218 -7.76 -12.90 7.47
C GLY A 218 -7.85 -11.78 6.43
N LEU A 219 -7.71 -12.11 5.14
CA LEU A 219 -7.88 -11.13 4.07
C LEU A 219 -9.37 -10.83 3.88
N HIS A 220 -9.79 -9.60 4.14
CA HIS A 220 -11.16 -9.17 3.90
C HIS A 220 -11.42 -8.99 2.41
N THR A 221 -12.15 -9.92 1.80
CA THR A 221 -12.54 -9.87 0.39
C THR A 221 -13.87 -9.16 0.17
N SER A 222 -14.66 -8.99 1.22
CA SER A 222 -15.87 -8.16 1.28
C SER A 222 -16.04 -7.63 2.70
N VAL A 223 -16.33 -6.34 2.80
CA VAL A 223 -16.63 -5.63 4.07
C VAL A 223 -18.08 -5.09 4.07
N THR A 224 -18.90 -5.51 3.11
CA THR A 224 -20.30 -5.11 3.03
C THR A 224 -21.08 -5.71 4.20
N PRO A 225 -21.83 -4.93 4.99
CA PRO A 225 -22.61 -5.43 6.11
C PRO A 225 -23.54 -6.59 5.72
N GLY A 226 -23.45 -7.71 6.45
CA GLY A 226 -24.18 -8.94 6.20
C GLY A 226 -23.68 -9.79 5.01
N LYS A 227 -22.57 -9.38 4.39
CA LYS A 227 -21.87 -10.10 3.31
C LYS A 227 -20.35 -10.09 3.50
N GLU A 228 -19.91 -9.97 4.74
CA GLU A 228 -18.49 -9.97 5.08
C GLU A 228 -17.89 -11.33 4.69
N LYS A 229 -16.71 -11.26 4.09
CA LYS A 229 -15.99 -12.46 3.67
C LYS A 229 -14.51 -12.28 3.90
N GLN A 230 -13.89 -13.31 4.47
CA GLN A 230 -12.44 -13.39 4.65
C GLN A 230 -11.88 -14.58 3.91
N GLU A 231 -10.63 -14.46 3.46
CA GLU A 231 -9.88 -15.57 2.86
C GLU A 231 -8.52 -15.74 3.52
N SER A 232 -8.00 -16.98 3.41
CA SER A 232 -6.68 -17.35 3.85
C SER A 232 -6.10 -18.35 2.86
N PHE A 233 -4.85 -18.11 2.42
CA PHE A 233 -4.22 -18.94 1.40
C PHE A 233 -2.69 -18.93 1.53
N VAL A 234 -2.06 -19.91 0.85
CA VAL A 234 -0.63 -20.04 0.71
C VAL A 234 -0.26 -20.04 -0.76
N LEU A 235 0.65 -19.20 -1.19
CA LEU A 235 1.16 -19.17 -2.56
C LEU A 235 2.63 -19.58 -2.56
N TRP A 236 2.98 -20.49 -3.46
CA TRP A 236 4.37 -20.84 -3.75
C TRP A 236 4.71 -20.42 -5.17
N ASN A 237 5.81 -19.65 -5.30
CA ASN A 237 6.31 -19.18 -6.57
C ASN A 237 7.76 -19.60 -6.77
N LEU A 238 8.13 -19.87 -8.02
CA LEU A 238 9.48 -20.27 -8.41
C LEU A 238 9.86 -19.57 -9.71
N ARG A 239 11.09 -19.10 -9.79
CA ARG A 239 11.68 -18.62 -11.03
C ARG A 239 13.08 -19.19 -11.20
N ALA A 240 13.38 -19.70 -12.40
CA ALA A 240 14.70 -20.13 -12.82
C ALA A 240 15.12 -19.36 -14.06
N ASN A 241 16.33 -18.80 -14.05
CA ASN A 241 16.93 -18.15 -15.22
C ASN A 241 18.24 -18.83 -15.53
N TYR A 242 18.54 -18.95 -16.83
CA TYR A 242 19.82 -19.48 -17.29
C TYR A 242 20.38 -18.56 -18.38
N ARG A 243 21.60 -18.06 -18.17
CA ARG A 243 22.31 -17.25 -19.12
C ARG A 243 22.92 -18.12 -20.23
N LEU A 244 22.35 -18.06 -21.44
CA LEU A 244 22.84 -18.78 -22.61
C LEU A 244 24.17 -18.20 -23.09
N CYS A 245 24.21 -16.87 -23.26
CA CYS A 245 25.38 -16.13 -23.71
C CYS A 245 25.39 -14.71 -23.11
N SER A 246 26.30 -13.85 -23.55
CA SER A 246 26.41 -12.48 -23.03
C SER A 246 25.18 -11.60 -23.28
N PHE A 247 24.41 -11.90 -24.32
CA PHE A 247 23.26 -11.10 -24.73
C PHE A 247 21.91 -11.84 -24.63
N ALA A 248 21.86 -13.11 -24.16
CA ALA A 248 20.61 -13.87 -24.10
C ALA A 248 20.49 -14.70 -22.81
N ASP A 249 19.34 -14.59 -22.16
CA ASP A 249 18.91 -15.38 -21.02
C ASP A 249 17.59 -16.08 -21.34
N VAL A 250 17.42 -17.32 -20.88
CA VAL A 250 16.13 -18.01 -20.86
C VAL A 250 15.60 -18.07 -19.45
N PHE A 251 14.27 -18.02 -19.29
CA PHE A 251 13.66 -18.17 -17.99
C PHE A 251 12.41 -19.06 -18.03
N VAL A 252 12.14 -19.66 -16.89
CA VAL A 252 10.87 -20.31 -16.55
C VAL A 252 10.38 -19.73 -15.23
N LYS A 253 9.10 -19.37 -15.15
CA LYS A 253 8.44 -18.84 -13.96
C LYS A 253 7.17 -19.62 -13.70
N GLY A 254 7.01 -20.08 -12.47
CA GLY A 254 5.77 -20.68 -11.96
C GLY A 254 5.18 -19.82 -10.85
N GLU A 255 3.91 -19.53 -10.91
CA GLU A 255 3.16 -18.79 -9.89
C GLU A 255 2.02 -19.65 -9.37
N ASN A 256 1.73 -19.49 -8.08
CA ASN A 256 0.70 -20.26 -7.38
C ASN A 256 0.82 -21.76 -7.64
N LEU A 257 2.04 -22.32 -7.53
CA LEU A 257 2.34 -23.72 -7.83
C LEU A 257 1.57 -24.73 -6.97
N LEU A 258 0.99 -24.27 -5.84
CA LEU A 258 0.08 -25.06 -5.01
C LEU A 258 -1.35 -25.09 -5.57
N ALA A 259 -1.62 -24.42 -6.68
CA ALA A 259 -2.92 -24.32 -7.34
C ALA A 259 -4.05 -23.86 -6.39
N GLN A 260 -3.74 -23.01 -5.41
CA GLN A 260 -4.71 -22.47 -4.46
C GLN A 260 -5.79 -21.69 -5.19
N ARG A 261 -7.02 -21.89 -4.75
CA ARG A 261 -8.16 -21.06 -5.15
C ARG A 261 -8.32 -19.98 -4.10
N TYR A 262 -8.29 -18.74 -4.52
CA TYR A 262 -8.45 -17.59 -3.63
C TYR A 262 -9.00 -16.38 -4.39
N GLU A 263 -9.54 -15.44 -3.64
CA GLU A 263 -10.02 -14.16 -4.13
C GLU A 263 -9.33 -13.03 -3.34
N ILE A 264 -9.10 -11.89 -3.98
CA ILE A 264 -8.70 -10.65 -3.29
C ILE A 264 -9.93 -9.77 -3.10
N ASN A 265 -10.82 -9.77 -4.08
CA ASN A 265 -12.13 -9.15 -4.00
C ASN A 265 -13.19 -10.22 -4.23
N ALA A 266 -14.25 -10.25 -3.44
CA ALA A 266 -15.30 -11.25 -3.54
C ALA A 266 -15.92 -11.29 -4.94
N GLY A 267 -16.02 -12.50 -5.52
CA GLY A 267 -16.53 -12.73 -6.86
C GLY A 267 -15.50 -12.62 -7.98
N PHE A 268 -14.23 -12.31 -7.67
CA PHE A 268 -13.14 -12.22 -8.65
C PHE A 268 -12.04 -13.25 -8.32
N PRO A 269 -12.19 -14.51 -8.77
CA PRO A 269 -11.21 -15.55 -8.49
C PRO A 269 -9.88 -15.27 -9.18
N MET A 270 -8.80 -15.45 -8.44
CA MET A 270 -7.44 -15.32 -8.93
C MET A 270 -7.00 -16.56 -9.72
N PRO A 271 -6.04 -16.43 -10.66
CA PRO A 271 -5.52 -17.58 -11.40
C PRO A 271 -4.96 -18.66 -10.47
N LYS A 272 -5.22 -19.91 -10.82
CA LYS A 272 -4.54 -21.06 -10.22
C LYS A 272 -3.08 -21.11 -10.67
N ALA A 273 -2.45 -22.26 -10.55
CA ALA A 273 -1.08 -22.45 -11.02
C ALA A 273 -0.90 -21.99 -12.47
N THR A 274 0.06 -21.10 -12.68
CA THR A 274 0.46 -20.61 -14.01
C THR A 274 1.95 -20.87 -14.21
N VAL A 275 2.32 -21.22 -15.43
CA VAL A 275 3.72 -21.39 -15.84
C VAL A 275 3.97 -20.56 -17.09
N MET A 276 5.04 -19.80 -17.07
CA MET A 276 5.52 -18.98 -18.19
C MET A 276 6.96 -19.30 -18.49
N GLY A 277 7.35 -19.24 -19.76
CA GLY A 277 8.74 -19.31 -20.18
C GLY A 277 9.01 -18.27 -21.26
N GLY A 278 10.26 -17.82 -21.33
CA GLY A 278 10.64 -16.82 -22.30
C GLY A 278 12.15 -16.66 -22.45
N VAL A 279 12.51 -15.79 -23.39
CA VAL A 279 13.89 -15.41 -23.68
C VAL A 279 14.00 -13.89 -23.55
N ASN A 280 15.00 -13.42 -22.81
CA ASN A 280 15.39 -12.02 -22.76
C ASN A 280 16.61 -11.81 -23.64
N ILE A 281 16.58 -10.83 -24.50
CA ILE A 281 17.70 -10.45 -25.38
C ILE A 281 18.09 -9.01 -25.01
N ASN A 282 19.37 -8.84 -24.65
CA ASN A 282 19.95 -7.54 -24.29
C ASN A 282 20.92 -7.11 -25.40
N PHE A 283 20.67 -5.99 -26.02
CA PHE A 283 21.48 -5.41 -27.10
C PHE A 283 22.46 -4.37 -26.58
#